data_b488e3bda5484074227a3c2af8d1eafb
#
_entry.id   b488e3bda5484074227a3c2af8d1eafb
#
_cell.length_a   1.000
_cell.length_b   1.000
_cell.length_c   1.000
_cell.angle_alpha   90.00
_cell.angle_beta   90.00
_cell.angle_gamma   90.00
#
_symmetry.space_group_name_H-M   'P 1'
#
loop_
_entity.id
_entity.type
_entity.pdbx_description
1 polymer ?
#
loop_
_entity_poly.entity_id
_entity_poly.type
_entity_poly.pdbx_seq_one_letter_code
_entity_poly.pdbx_strand_id
1 'polypeptide(L)'
;PPPTLRRQRQMCIRDSWGAELSEDMVTLRPETRTRMIHADAPWERHRGNIVEGPVILKHGGTYYLTYSGSHFESPHYAVGYATSESPLGPWTKHEHNPVMKSTSYAHGAAHHDFARSPDGREFFIVYHRHYSLEATEPRAMAIDRVRFVRQDEGPEILEIHGPTATPQPRPSGSPP
;
A
#
# COMPACT_ATOMS: atom_id res chain seq x y z
N PRO A 1 20.53 32.84 -18.87
CA PRO A 1 19.44 31.87 -18.66
C PRO A 1 19.33 31.56 -17.19
N PRO A 2 18.09 31.47 -16.62
CA PRO A 2 17.92 31.12 -15.22
C PRO A 2 18.45 29.70 -14.97
N PRO A 3 19.02 29.42 -13.78
CA PRO A 3 19.51 28.10 -13.48
C PRO A 3 18.33 27.12 -13.57
N THR A 4 18.47 26.11 -14.42
CA THR A 4 17.53 25.03 -14.53
C THR A 4 17.48 24.33 -13.18
N LEU A 5 16.38 24.55 -12.46
CA LEU A 5 16.02 23.74 -11.30
C LEU A 5 15.90 22.28 -11.77
N ARG A 6 16.99 21.52 -11.63
CA ARG A 6 16.91 20.07 -11.67
C ARG A 6 16.02 19.66 -10.49
N ARG A 7 14.75 19.37 -10.75
CA ARG A 7 13.96 18.54 -9.84
C ARG A 7 14.74 17.23 -9.73
N GLN A 8 15.50 17.06 -8.67
CA GLN A 8 15.90 15.72 -8.25
C GLN A 8 14.58 14.97 -8.01
N ARG A 9 14.26 14.05 -8.91
CA ARG A 9 13.31 12.99 -8.60
C ARG A 9 13.97 12.19 -7.48
N GLN A 10 13.60 12.49 -6.25
CA GLN A 10 13.86 11.59 -5.14
C GLN A 10 13.02 10.34 -5.42
N MET A 11 13.63 9.32 -5.98
CA MET A 11 13.00 8.02 -6.24
C MET A 11 12.77 7.21 -4.95
N CYS A 12 13.22 7.72 -3.80
CA CYS A 12 13.08 7.07 -2.49
C CYS A 12 12.32 8.01 -1.57
N ILE A 13 11.06 7.73 -1.32
CA ILE A 13 10.21 8.51 -0.42
C ILE A 13 10.33 7.91 0.98
N ARG A 14 11.00 8.64 1.87
CA ARG A 14 11.24 8.21 3.25
C ARG A 14 10.01 8.37 4.14
N ASP A 15 9.15 9.33 3.82
CA ASP A 15 8.02 9.76 4.63
C ASP A 15 6.77 9.90 3.77
N SER A 16 5.63 9.49 4.28
CA SER A 16 4.32 9.85 3.72
C SER A 16 3.73 11.01 4.49
N TRP A 17 3.19 11.99 3.77
CA TRP A 17 2.59 13.21 4.31
C TRP A 17 1.14 13.32 3.89
N GLY A 18 0.30 13.85 4.77
CA GLY A 18 -1.10 14.18 4.52
C GLY A 18 -1.39 15.63 4.85
N ALA A 19 -2.43 16.16 4.24
CA ALA A 19 -3.00 17.47 4.56
C ALA A 19 -4.49 17.49 4.18
N GLU A 20 -5.26 18.38 4.79
CA GLU A 20 -6.64 18.61 4.40
C GLU A 20 -6.71 19.41 3.10
N LEU A 21 -7.78 19.20 2.34
CA LEU A 21 -8.19 20.08 1.26
C LEU A 21 -9.19 21.11 1.77
N SER A 22 -9.21 22.27 1.13
CA SER A 22 -10.27 23.27 1.30
C SER A 22 -11.61 22.72 0.75
N GLU A 23 -12.70 23.43 0.99
CA GLU A 23 -14.04 23.04 0.51
C GLU A 23 -14.13 22.85 -1.01
N ASP A 24 -13.27 23.54 -1.77
CA ASP A 24 -13.13 23.39 -3.22
C ASP A 24 -12.58 22.03 -3.66
N MET A 25 -12.08 21.21 -2.73
CA MET A 25 -11.46 19.91 -2.95
C MET A 25 -10.22 19.93 -3.88
N VAL A 26 -9.61 21.10 -4.08
CA VAL A 26 -8.46 21.31 -4.96
C VAL A 26 -7.29 21.96 -4.21
N THR A 27 -7.59 22.93 -3.33
CA THR A 27 -6.59 23.72 -2.61
C THR A 27 -6.17 22.98 -1.34
N LEU A 28 -4.87 22.75 -1.16
CA LEU A 28 -4.31 22.24 0.10
C LEU A 28 -4.41 23.29 1.21
N ARG A 29 -4.69 22.83 2.42
CA ARG A 29 -4.57 23.61 3.66
C ARG A 29 -3.19 23.35 4.29
N PRO A 30 -2.17 24.18 4.02
CA PRO A 30 -0.78 23.88 4.38
C PRO A 30 -0.55 23.73 5.90
N GLU A 31 -1.35 24.42 6.70
CA GLU A 31 -1.30 24.38 8.17
C GLU A 31 -1.70 23.04 8.76
N THR A 32 -2.44 22.22 7.99
CA THR A 32 -2.86 20.88 8.40
C THR A 32 -1.86 19.80 8.01
N ARG A 33 -0.78 20.17 7.29
CA ARG A 33 0.22 19.22 6.81
C ARG A 33 0.88 18.47 7.98
N THR A 34 0.76 17.15 7.95
CA THR A 34 1.32 16.28 8.97
C THR A 34 2.07 15.10 8.35
N ARG A 35 3.12 14.62 9.03
CA ARG A 35 3.80 13.38 8.66
C ARG A 35 2.97 12.21 9.18
N MET A 36 2.51 11.37 8.29
CA MET A 36 1.65 10.22 8.60
C MET A 36 2.48 9.02 9.03
N ILE A 37 3.42 8.59 8.20
CA ILE A 37 4.35 7.49 8.48
C ILE A 37 5.73 7.80 7.94
N HIS A 38 6.75 7.11 8.45
CA HIS A 38 8.12 7.14 7.94
C HIS A 38 8.73 5.73 7.97
N ALA A 39 9.80 5.52 7.19
CA ALA A 39 10.50 4.25 7.12
C ALA A 39 11.37 4.03 8.37
N ASP A 40 10.87 3.28 9.34
CA ASP A 40 11.54 2.95 10.60
C ASP A 40 11.65 1.43 10.86
N ALA A 41 10.78 0.62 10.27
CA ALA A 41 10.83 -0.82 10.42
C ALA A 41 11.93 -1.46 9.55
N PRO A 42 12.56 -2.55 10.00
CA PRO A 42 13.65 -3.21 9.25
C PRO A 42 13.26 -3.60 7.81
N TRP A 43 12.04 -4.10 7.61
CA TRP A 43 11.56 -4.55 6.30
C TRP A 43 11.38 -3.39 5.29
N GLU A 44 11.30 -2.14 5.74
CA GLU A 44 11.15 -0.93 4.91
C GLU A 44 12.50 -0.41 4.40
N ARG A 45 13.61 -1.06 4.76
CA ARG A 45 14.97 -0.52 4.59
C ARG A 45 15.86 -1.29 3.64
N HIS A 46 15.34 -2.29 2.94
CA HIS A 46 16.14 -3.02 1.94
C HIS A 46 16.37 -2.15 0.70
N ARG A 47 17.65 -1.85 0.42
CA ARG A 47 18.09 -0.97 -0.68
C ARG A 47 17.53 0.46 -0.60
N GLY A 48 17.28 0.97 0.61
CA GLY A 48 16.79 2.33 0.87
C GLY A 48 15.74 2.37 1.98
N ASN A 49 15.58 3.53 2.61
CA ASN A 49 14.52 3.77 3.59
C ASN A 49 13.28 4.27 2.83
N ILE A 50 12.33 3.40 2.54
CA ILE A 50 11.24 3.72 1.63
C ILE A 50 9.90 3.33 2.24
N VAL A 51 8.97 4.28 2.24
CA VAL A 51 7.52 4.09 2.38
C VAL A 51 6.85 4.91 1.29
N GLU A 52 6.11 4.24 0.40
CA GLU A 52 5.53 4.87 -0.79
C GLU A 52 4.18 4.26 -1.19
N GLY A 53 3.52 4.85 -2.19
CA GLY A 53 2.25 4.38 -2.71
C GLY A 53 1.16 4.24 -1.63
N PRO A 54 0.94 5.26 -0.74
CA PRO A 54 -0.05 5.13 0.31
C PRO A 54 -1.46 5.13 -0.26
N VAL A 55 -2.30 4.23 0.26
CA VAL A 55 -3.74 4.19 0.01
C VAL A 55 -4.45 4.20 1.36
N ILE A 56 -5.47 5.05 1.50
CA ILE A 56 -6.28 5.12 2.72
C ILE A 56 -7.63 4.48 2.48
N LEU A 57 -7.97 3.51 3.34
CA LEU A 57 -9.28 2.89 3.43
C LEU A 57 -9.95 3.31 4.74
N LYS A 58 -11.29 3.35 4.75
CA LYS A 58 -12.07 3.47 5.99
C LYS A 58 -12.95 2.24 6.14
N HIS A 59 -12.80 1.52 7.25
CA HIS A 59 -13.61 0.34 7.57
C HIS A 59 -13.90 0.28 9.07
N GLY A 60 -15.16 -0.02 9.45
CA GLY A 60 -15.55 -0.16 10.85
C GLY A 60 -15.25 1.04 11.76
N GLY A 61 -15.21 2.27 11.19
CA GLY A 61 -14.83 3.48 11.93
C GLY A 61 -13.34 3.77 11.95
N THR A 62 -12.48 2.78 11.64
CA THR A 62 -11.02 2.89 11.61
C THR A 62 -10.52 3.23 10.22
N TYR A 63 -9.48 4.06 10.15
CA TYR A 63 -8.72 4.32 8.93
C TYR A 63 -7.52 3.36 8.85
N TYR A 64 -7.30 2.83 7.65
CA TYR A 64 -6.18 1.97 7.31
C TYR A 64 -5.34 2.66 6.23
N LEU A 65 -4.13 3.06 6.58
CA LEU A 65 -3.16 3.59 5.63
C LEU A 65 -2.28 2.42 5.22
N THR A 66 -2.52 1.89 4.04
CA THR A 66 -1.69 0.85 3.44
C THR A 66 -0.58 1.50 2.63
N TYR A 67 0.59 0.88 2.58
CA TYR A 67 1.78 1.44 1.92
C TYR A 67 2.73 0.35 1.48
N SER A 68 3.63 0.70 0.58
CA SER A 68 4.71 -0.18 0.14
C SER A 68 6.01 0.24 0.79
N GLY A 69 6.77 -0.74 1.26
CA GLY A 69 8.06 -0.54 1.89
C GLY A 69 9.19 -1.23 1.17
N SER A 70 10.42 -0.70 1.32
CA SER A 70 11.63 -1.16 0.62
C SER A 70 11.75 -0.62 -0.81
N HIS A 71 12.83 -0.95 -1.52
CA HIS A 71 13.04 -0.52 -2.90
C HIS A 71 12.32 -1.44 -3.88
N PHE A 72 11.68 -0.87 -4.91
CA PHE A 72 10.84 -1.64 -5.85
C PHE A 72 11.60 -2.72 -6.64
N GLU A 73 12.91 -2.57 -6.84
CA GLU A 73 13.75 -3.62 -7.46
C GLU A 73 14.19 -4.70 -6.45
N SER A 74 13.92 -4.49 -5.17
CA SER A 74 14.26 -5.48 -4.15
C SER A 74 13.21 -6.60 -4.13
N PRO A 75 13.62 -7.86 -4.01
CA PRO A 75 12.67 -8.94 -3.74
C PRO A 75 11.97 -8.76 -2.38
N HIS A 76 12.46 -7.87 -1.51
CA HIS A 76 11.84 -7.53 -0.23
C HIS A 76 10.80 -6.39 -0.31
N TYR A 77 10.52 -5.87 -1.52
CA TYR A 77 9.44 -4.91 -1.73
C TYR A 77 8.11 -5.55 -1.33
N ALA A 78 7.37 -4.91 -0.41
CA ALA A 78 6.28 -5.53 0.30
C ALA A 78 5.22 -4.50 0.70
N VAL A 79 4.04 -4.96 1.11
CA VAL A 79 2.94 -4.12 1.59
C VAL A 79 2.77 -4.26 3.10
N GLY A 80 2.64 -3.13 3.78
CA GLY A 80 2.22 -3.04 5.16
C GLY A 80 1.09 -2.05 5.34
N TYR A 81 0.58 -1.91 6.56
CA TYR A 81 -0.41 -0.89 6.90
C TYR A 81 -0.24 -0.33 8.30
N ALA A 82 -0.85 0.81 8.52
CA ALA A 82 -1.05 1.44 9.82
C ALA A 82 -2.53 1.77 10.02
N THR A 83 -2.97 1.87 11.27
CA THR A 83 -4.35 2.23 11.62
C THR A 83 -4.41 3.55 12.37
N SER A 84 -5.54 4.24 12.29
CA SER A 84 -5.85 5.45 13.03
C SER A 84 -7.35 5.65 13.17
N GLU A 85 -7.78 6.40 14.17
CA GLU A 85 -9.14 6.89 14.31
C GLU A 85 -9.41 8.16 13.48
N SER A 86 -8.34 8.79 12.96
CA SER A 86 -8.40 10.01 12.16
C SER A 86 -7.64 9.85 10.83
N PRO A 87 -8.12 10.47 9.72
CA PRO A 87 -7.45 10.35 8.41
C PRO A 87 -6.05 10.98 8.37
N LEU A 88 -5.71 11.86 9.29
CA LEU A 88 -4.39 12.47 9.41
C LEU A 88 -3.55 11.88 10.55
N GLY A 89 -4.05 10.87 11.25
CA GLY A 89 -3.34 10.22 12.34
C GLY A 89 -3.73 10.73 13.75
N PRO A 90 -2.99 10.35 14.79
CA PRO A 90 -1.74 9.59 14.74
C PRO A 90 -1.92 8.16 14.21
N TRP A 91 -0.92 7.66 13.48
CA TRP A 91 -0.93 6.36 12.85
C TRP A 91 -0.10 5.35 13.65
N THR A 92 -0.67 4.16 13.87
CA THR A 92 0.01 3.02 14.49
C THR A 92 0.23 1.93 13.45
N LYS A 93 1.48 1.62 13.15
CA LYS A 93 1.83 0.52 12.24
C LYS A 93 1.41 -0.82 12.82
N HIS A 94 0.85 -1.68 11.97
CA HIS A 94 0.49 -3.03 12.36
C HIS A 94 1.74 -3.83 12.76
N GLU A 95 1.68 -4.54 13.89
CA GLU A 95 2.84 -5.24 14.48
C GLU A 95 3.38 -6.37 13.61
N HIS A 96 2.51 -7.00 12.80
CA HIS A 96 2.88 -8.10 11.92
C HIS A 96 3.18 -7.67 10.48
N ASN A 97 3.49 -6.38 10.25
CA ASN A 97 3.96 -5.93 8.93
C ASN A 97 5.30 -6.59 8.53
N PRO A 98 5.52 -6.88 7.23
CA PRO A 98 4.60 -6.66 6.11
C PRO A 98 3.52 -7.74 6.00
N VAL A 99 2.29 -7.33 5.64
CA VAL A 99 1.12 -8.22 5.50
C VAL A 99 1.05 -8.90 4.12
N MET A 100 1.77 -8.39 3.13
CA MET A 100 2.00 -9.05 1.84
C MET A 100 3.47 -8.89 1.48
N LYS A 101 4.14 -10.00 1.17
CA LYS A 101 5.58 -10.06 0.88
C LYS A 101 5.89 -11.11 -0.17
N SER A 102 7.13 -11.13 -0.65
CA SER A 102 7.62 -12.13 -1.60
C SER A 102 7.43 -13.56 -1.09
N THR A 103 7.20 -14.44 -2.03
CA THR A 103 7.07 -15.90 -1.84
C THR A 103 8.10 -16.62 -2.69
N SER A 104 8.12 -17.94 -2.67
CA SER A 104 8.99 -18.77 -3.54
C SER A 104 8.63 -18.67 -5.05
N TYR A 105 7.51 -18.06 -5.40
CA TYR A 105 7.01 -17.94 -6.77
C TYR A 105 6.67 -16.50 -7.21
N ALA A 106 6.74 -15.53 -6.31
CA ALA A 106 6.49 -14.13 -6.64
C ALA A 106 7.36 -13.19 -5.80
N HIS A 107 8.16 -12.36 -6.44
CA HIS A 107 8.97 -11.34 -5.79
C HIS A 107 8.39 -9.94 -5.99
N GLY A 108 8.70 -9.02 -5.07
CA GLY A 108 8.43 -7.60 -5.17
C GLY A 108 6.94 -7.26 -5.32
N ALA A 109 6.08 -8.01 -4.62
CA ALA A 109 4.63 -7.83 -4.65
C ALA A 109 4.22 -6.62 -3.79
N ALA A 110 4.01 -5.46 -4.44
CA ALA A 110 3.67 -4.21 -3.75
C ALA A 110 3.14 -3.15 -4.72
N HIS A 111 3.11 -1.87 -4.30
CA HIS A 111 2.64 -0.69 -5.03
C HIS A 111 1.22 -0.89 -5.57
N HIS A 112 0.30 -0.91 -4.68
CA HIS A 112 -1.05 -1.43 -4.82
C HIS A 112 -2.12 -0.33 -4.81
N ASP A 113 -3.31 -0.74 -5.19
CA ASP A 113 -4.59 -0.07 -4.96
C ASP A 113 -5.64 -1.14 -4.66
N PHE A 114 -6.87 -0.73 -4.37
CA PHE A 114 -7.95 -1.64 -4.04
C PHE A 114 -9.13 -1.51 -5.01
N ALA A 115 -9.78 -2.64 -5.26
CA ALA A 115 -10.97 -2.70 -6.09
C ALA A 115 -12.04 -3.59 -5.45
N ARG A 116 -13.30 -3.32 -5.79
CA ARG A 116 -14.41 -4.22 -5.45
C ARG A 116 -14.82 -5.04 -6.66
N SER A 117 -15.40 -6.21 -6.40
CA SER A 117 -16.07 -6.98 -7.45
C SER A 117 -17.22 -6.16 -8.06
N PRO A 118 -17.67 -6.50 -9.29
CA PRO A 118 -18.80 -5.81 -9.94
C PRO A 118 -20.08 -5.73 -9.11
N ASP A 119 -20.35 -6.71 -8.25
CA ASP A 119 -21.49 -6.73 -7.34
C ASP A 119 -21.19 -6.15 -5.94
N GLY A 120 -19.95 -5.69 -5.72
CA GLY A 120 -19.48 -5.08 -4.47
C GLY A 120 -19.26 -6.01 -3.29
N ARG A 121 -19.43 -7.33 -3.47
CA ARG A 121 -19.38 -8.32 -2.38
C ARG A 121 -17.97 -8.72 -2.00
N GLU A 122 -17.03 -8.71 -2.97
CA GLU A 122 -15.64 -9.07 -2.76
C GLU A 122 -14.76 -7.83 -2.82
N PHE A 123 -13.64 -7.88 -2.10
CA PHE A 123 -12.65 -6.82 -2.03
C PHE A 123 -11.28 -7.36 -2.43
N PHE A 124 -10.59 -6.64 -3.27
CA PHE A 124 -9.32 -7.05 -3.86
C PHE A 124 -8.26 -6.01 -3.68
N ILE A 125 -7.02 -6.47 -3.53
CA ILE A 125 -5.81 -5.70 -3.76
C ILE A 125 -5.34 -5.93 -5.20
N VAL A 126 -5.09 -4.85 -5.93
CA VAL A 126 -4.49 -4.84 -7.27
C VAL A 126 -3.09 -4.28 -7.10
N TYR A 127 -2.09 -5.01 -7.52
CA TYR A 127 -0.69 -4.66 -7.27
C TYR A 127 0.20 -5.09 -8.44
N HIS A 128 1.46 -4.68 -8.42
CA HIS A 128 2.43 -5.26 -9.31
C HIS A 128 3.37 -6.22 -8.55
N ARG A 129 3.91 -7.17 -9.30
CA ARG A 129 5.03 -8.02 -8.87
C ARG A 129 6.15 -7.97 -9.90
N HIS A 130 7.33 -8.43 -9.53
CA HIS A 130 8.41 -8.65 -10.48
C HIS A 130 7.96 -9.59 -11.60
N TYR A 131 8.56 -9.43 -12.79
CA TYR A 131 8.28 -10.28 -13.94
C TYR A 131 8.56 -11.75 -13.63
N SER A 132 9.72 -12.02 -13.03
CA SER A 132 10.12 -13.34 -12.54
C SER A 132 10.87 -13.23 -11.22
N LEU A 133 11.40 -14.34 -10.72
CA LEU A 133 12.25 -14.34 -9.52
C LEU A 133 13.62 -13.68 -9.79
N GLU A 134 14.06 -13.64 -11.05
CA GLU A 134 15.36 -13.12 -11.49
C GLU A 134 15.27 -11.73 -12.12
N ALA A 135 14.10 -11.34 -12.63
CA ALA A 135 13.90 -10.10 -13.38
C ALA A 135 12.78 -9.23 -12.81
N THR A 136 13.08 -7.98 -12.48
CA THR A 136 12.09 -7.01 -12.03
C THR A 136 11.15 -6.57 -13.16
N GLU A 137 11.70 -6.23 -14.31
CA GLU A 137 10.97 -5.65 -15.44
C GLU A 137 10.82 -6.64 -16.62
N PRO A 138 9.70 -6.49 -17.40
CA PRO A 138 8.55 -5.64 -17.16
C PRO A 138 7.74 -6.16 -15.96
N ARG A 139 7.25 -5.25 -15.08
CA ARG A 139 6.45 -5.69 -13.94
C ARG A 139 5.11 -6.26 -14.39
N ALA A 140 4.63 -7.28 -13.71
CA ALA A 140 3.37 -7.93 -14.00
C ALA A 140 2.29 -7.48 -13.01
N MET A 141 1.10 -7.15 -13.51
CA MET A 141 -0.06 -6.88 -12.68
C MET A 141 -0.59 -8.18 -12.05
N ALA A 142 -0.99 -8.10 -10.80
CA ALA A 142 -1.60 -9.18 -10.06
C ALA A 142 -2.79 -8.66 -9.23
N ILE A 143 -3.67 -9.58 -8.85
CA ILE A 143 -4.86 -9.30 -8.07
C ILE A 143 -5.11 -10.43 -7.09
N ASP A 144 -5.38 -10.10 -5.83
CA ASP A 144 -5.71 -11.05 -4.80
C ASP A 144 -6.83 -10.54 -3.89
N ARG A 145 -7.48 -11.45 -3.16
CA ARG A 145 -8.58 -11.11 -2.24
C ARG A 145 -8.07 -10.52 -0.95
N VAL A 146 -8.89 -9.61 -0.42
CA VAL A 146 -8.65 -8.95 0.86
C VAL A 146 -9.87 -9.13 1.75
N ARG A 147 -9.64 -9.31 3.04
CA ARG A 147 -10.69 -9.34 4.06
C ARG A 147 -10.33 -8.47 5.25
N PHE A 148 -11.34 -7.97 5.94
CA PHE A 148 -11.23 -7.46 7.30
C PHE A 148 -11.65 -8.57 8.25
N VAL A 149 -10.77 -8.96 9.14
CA VAL A 149 -10.96 -10.08 10.07
C VAL A 149 -11.09 -9.54 11.48
N ARG A 150 -12.21 -9.87 12.11
CA ARG A 150 -12.50 -9.44 13.48
C ARG A 150 -11.53 -10.06 14.47
N GLN A 151 -11.13 -9.27 15.44
CA GLN A 151 -10.35 -9.68 16.61
C GLN A 151 -11.19 -9.53 17.88
N ASP A 152 -10.72 -10.12 18.97
CA ASP A 152 -11.33 -9.96 20.29
C ASP A 152 -11.19 -8.52 20.81
N GLU A 153 -10.06 -7.88 20.50
CA GLU A 153 -9.76 -6.48 20.88
C GLU A 153 -9.13 -5.71 19.71
N GLY A 154 -9.37 -4.39 19.69
CA GLY A 154 -8.80 -3.48 18.69
C GLY A 154 -9.52 -3.48 17.33
N PRO A 155 -8.93 -2.81 16.32
CA PRO A 155 -9.49 -2.76 14.97
C PRO A 155 -9.39 -4.11 14.26
N GLU A 156 -10.28 -4.35 13.30
CA GLU A 156 -10.18 -5.55 12.44
C GLU A 156 -8.84 -5.62 11.72
N ILE A 157 -8.31 -6.82 11.52
CA ILE A 157 -7.06 -7.02 10.75
C ILE A 157 -7.38 -6.96 9.27
N LEU A 158 -6.59 -6.18 8.52
CA LEU A 158 -6.56 -6.24 7.06
C LEU A 158 -5.73 -7.46 6.63
N GLU A 159 -6.41 -8.51 6.20
CA GLU A 159 -5.80 -9.75 5.73
C GLU A 159 -5.76 -9.79 4.20
N ILE A 160 -4.57 -10.02 3.63
CA ILE A 160 -4.35 -10.15 2.19
C ILE A 160 -4.04 -11.62 1.87
N HIS A 161 -4.86 -12.23 1.01
CA HIS A 161 -4.71 -13.61 0.58
C HIS A 161 -3.82 -13.72 -0.66
N GLY A 162 -2.58 -13.24 -0.54
CA GLY A 162 -1.63 -13.18 -1.65
C GLY A 162 -0.17 -12.99 -1.24
N PRO A 163 0.76 -12.96 -2.20
CA PRO A 163 0.56 -13.23 -3.63
C PRO A 163 0.12 -14.68 -3.91
N THR A 164 -0.83 -14.88 -4.82
CA THR A 164 -1.23 -16.22 -5.27
C THR A 164 -0.58 -16.57 -6.62
N ALA A 165 -0.30 -17.87 -6.84
CA ALA A 165 0.24 -18.39 -8.09
C ALA A 165 -0.75 -19.32 -8.83
N THR A 166 -1.88 -19.62 -8.22
CA THR A 166 -2.91 -20.51 -8.77
C THR A 166 -4.04 -19.70 -9.41
N PRO A 167 -4.70 -20.23 -10.46
CA PRO A 167 -5.91 -19.62 -10.98
C PRO A 167 -6.93 -19.36 -9.87
N GLN A 168 -7.45 -18.15 -9.83
CA GLN A 168 -8.45 -17.74 -8.85
C GLN A 168 -9.85 -17.71 -9.49
N PRO A 169 -10.91 -17.97 -8.72
CA PRO A 169 -12.27 -17.77 -9.20
C PRO A 169 -12.46 -16.34 -9.72
N ARG A 170 -13.28 -16.17 -10.76
CA ARG A 170 -13.65 -14.82 -11.22
C ARG A 170 -14.26 -14.02 -10.07
N PRO A 171 -14.06 -12.68 -10.04
CA PRO A 171 -14.76 -11.81 -9.10
C PRO A 171 -16.27 -11.99 -9.21
N SER A 172 -16.98 -11.95 -8.09
CA SER A 172 -18.43 -12.06 -8.05
C SER A 172 -19.11 -10.95 -8.88
N GLY A 173 -20.21 -11.26 -9.54
CA GLY A 173 -20.89 -10.32 -10.44
C GLY A 173 -20.18 -10.11 -11.79
N SER A 174 -19.08 -10.81 -12.09
CA SER A 174 -18.47 -10.77 -13.42
C SER A 174 -19.39 -11.39 -14.47
N PRO A 175 -19.47 -10.81 -15.69
CA PRO A 175 -20.22 -11.43 -16.79
C PRO A 175 -19.65 -12.82 -17.12
N PRO A 176 -20.46 -13.72 -17.67
CA PRO A 176 -20.09 -15.09 -18.00
C PRO A 176 -18.95 -15.18 -19.02
#